data_4aad9fa549dc7670f80def6b39f395a4
#
_entry.id   4aad9fa549dc7670f80def6b39f395a4
#
_cell.length_a   1.000
_cell.length_b   1.000
_cell.length_c   1.000
_cell.angle_alpha   90.00
_cell.angle_beta   90.00
_cell.angle_gamma   90.00
#
_symmetry.space_group_name_H-M   'P 1'
#
loop_
_entity.id
_entity.type
_entity.pdbx_description
1 polymer ?
#
loop_
_entity_poly.entity_id
_entity_poly.type
_entity_poly.pdbx_seq_one_letter_code
_entity_poly.pdbx_strand_id
1 'polypeptide(L)'
;MKDMTLTQEYFICAVNGKGKISGFSTEKQVCLVAAGLLELQMEGCICIDKKQVAVTAPLPAEKQYLMPLYAFLDKPRPVKMEKVLEAYVYSFTDRYLKELMASIGKELVAMGLARQAAGGVFGTVSYVPTTEAIHGVTDMVRAELLEDGEVTEDIAALVIL
;
A
#
# COMPACT_ATOMS: atom_id res chain seq x y z
N MET A 1 12.26 -15.64 5.38
CA MET A 1 11.06 -14.93 4.92
C MET A 1 11.50 -13.78 4.04
N LYS A 2 10.88 -13.64 2.88
CA LYS A 2 11.18 -12.51 2.00
C LYS A 2 10.76 -11.22 2.72
N ASP A 3 11.62 -10.21 2.69
CA ASP A 3 11.32 -8.94 3.34
C ASP A 3 10.12 -8.27 2.67
N MET A 4 9.20 -7.79 3.47
CA MET A 4 8.05 -7.03 3.00
C MET A 4 8.44 -5.58 2.75
N THR A 5 7.74 -4.94 1.83
CA THR A 5 7.92 -3.52 1.55
C THR A 5 6.97 -2.67 2.40
N LEU A 6 7.20 -1.37 2.44
CA LEU A 6 6.37 -0.43 3.20
C LEU A 6 4.88 -0.57 2.89
N THR A 7 4.53 -0.62 1.60
CA THR A 7 3.13 -0.74 1.17
C THR A 7 2.51 -2.06 1.61
N GLN A 8 3.28 -3.15 1.51
CA GLN A 8 2.83 -4.48 1.94
C GLN A 8 2.61 -4.53 3.45
N GLU A 9 3.56 -4.01 4.22
CA GLU A 9 3.46 -3.93 5.68
C GLU A 9 2.25 -3.09 6.10
N TYR A 10 2.05 -1.94 5.48
CA TYR A 10 0.92 -1.09 5.79
C TYR A 10 -0.41 -1.76 5.43
N PHE A 11 -0.49 -2.41 4.29
CA PHE A 11 -1.69 -3.18 3.90
C PHE A 11 -2.07 -4.21 4.98
N ILE A 12 -1.08 -4.95 5.46
CA ILE A 12 -1.29 -5.96 6.51
C ILE A 12 -1.85 -5.33 7.80
N CYS A 13 -1.36 -4.14 8.16
CA CYS A 13 -1.85 -3.43 9.34
C CYS A 13 -3.22 -2.78 9.14
N ALA A 14 -3.54 -2.37 7.94
CA ALA A 14 -4.72 -1.55 7.66
C ALA A 14 -6.00 -2.38 7.47
N VAL A 15 -5.90 -3.58 6.89
CA VAL A 15 -7.07 -4.40 6.61
C VAL A 15 -7.59 -5.10 7.87
N ASN A 16 -8.91 -5.29 7.92
CA ASN A 16 -9.55 -6.03 9.00
C ASN A 16 -9.47 -7.54 8.76
N GLY A 17 -10.08 -8.34 9.66
CA GLY A 17 -10.11 -9.80 9.55
C GLY A 17 -10.79 -10.34 8.30
N LYS A 18 -11.47 -9.50 7.54
CA LYS A 18 -12.09 -9.85 6.25
C LYS A 18 -11.26 -9.37 5.05
N GLY A 19 -10.07 -8.81 5.29
CA GLY A 19 -9.20 -8.29 4.23
C GLY A 19 -9.72 -6.99 3.61
N LYS A 20 -10.46 -6.20 4.35
CA LYS A 20 -11.07 -4.96 3.86
C LYS A 20 -10.69 -3.77 4.72
N ILE A 21 -10.59 -2.60 4.09
CA ILE A 21 -10.53 -1.32 4.80
C ILE A 21 -11.94 -0.75 4.82
N SER A 22 -12.46 -0.42 6.01
CA SER A 22 -13.79 0.17 6.15
C SER A 22 -13.90 1.46 5.33
N GLY A 23 -15.03 1.65 4.66
CA GLY A 23 -15.33 2.89 3.95
C GLY A 23 -15.37 4.13 4.84
N PHE A 24 -15.52 3.93 6.16
CA PHE A 24 -15.46 5.01 7.15
C PHE A 24 -14.05 5.29 7.65
N SER A 25 -13.08 4.47 7.29
CA SER A 25 -11.68 4.65 7.69
C SER A 25 -10.89 5.39 6.61
N THR A 26 -11.27 6.65 6.36
CA THR A 26 -10.62 7.51 5.36
C THR A 26 -9.12 7.62 5.61
N GLU A 27 -8.71 7.72 6.87
CA GLU A 27 -7.30 7.82 7.26
C GLU A 27 -6.50 6.61 6.77
N LYS A 28 -7.04 5.41 6.94
CA LYS A 28 -6.38 4.18 6.47
C LYS A 28 -6.27 4.13 4.96
N GLN A 29 -7.27 4.61 4.25
CA GLN A 29 -7.27 4.68 2.78
C GLN A 29 -6.20 5.66 2.30
N VAL A 30 -6.16 6.87 2.90
CA VAL A 30 -5.13 7.88 2.60
C VAL A 30 -3.74 7.32 2.87
N CYS A 31 -3.56 6.69 4.03
CA CYS A 31 -2.25 6.17 4.43
C CYS A 31 -1.78 5.02 3.54
N LEU A 32 -2.68 4.18 3.03
CA LEU A 32 -2.29 3.13 2.09
C LEU A 32 -1.76 3.72 0.79
N VAL A 33 -2.45 4.73 0.25
CA VAL A 33 -2.01 5.44 -0.95
C VAL A 33 -0.69 6.16 -0.68
N ALA A 34 -0.56 6.81 0.47
CA ALA A 34 0.67 7.48 0.89
C ALA A 34 1.84 6.50 0.99
N ALA A 35 1.62 5.30 1.54
CA ALA A 35 2.64 4.25 1.60
C ALA A 35 3.12 3.87 0.20
N GLY A 36 2.19 3.68 -0.74
CA GLY A 36 2.52 3.40 -2.13
C GLY A 36 3.32 4.52 -2.81
N LEU A 37 2.92 5.76 -2.58
CA LEU A 37 3.64 6.94 -3.11
C LEU A 37 5.05 7.05 -2.52
N LEU A 38 5.19 6.86 -1.21
CA LEU A 38 6.49 6.89 -0.54
C LEU A 38 7.41 5.79 -1.08
N GLU A 39 6.89 4.59 -1.24
CA GLU A 39 7.67 3.48 -1.78
C GLU A 39 8.14 3.77 -3.20
N LEU A 40 7.27 4.28 -4.07
CA LEU A 40 7.63 4.67 -5.44
C LEU A 40 8.69 5.77 -5.46
N GLN A 41 8.60 6.74 -4.54
CA GLN A 41 9.59 7.80 -4.43
C GLN A 41 10.94 7.27 -3.93
N MET A 42 10.92 6.40 -2.93
CA MET A 42 12.15 5.77 -2.41
C MET A 42 12.86 4.93 -3.46
N GLU A 43 12.11 4.30 -4.37
CA GLU A 43 12.65 3.55 -5.50
C GLU A 43 13.11 4.45 -6.67
N GLY A 44 12.87 5.76 -6.59
CA GLY A 44 13.22 6.69 -7.65
C GLY A 44 12.29 6.65 -8.86
N CYS A 45 11.13 6.02 -8.74
CA CYS A 45 10.15 5.91 -9.84
C CYS A 45 9.34 7.18 -10.03
N ILE A 46 9.15 7.95 -8.96
CA ILE A 46 8.41 9.22 -8.97
C ILE A 46 9.16 10.29 -8.19
N CYS A 47 8.81 11.54 -8.47
CA CYS A 47 9.23 12.70 -7.70
C CYS A 47 8.00 13.48 -7.28
N ILE A 48 7.90 13.78 -5.99
CA ILE A 48 6.83 14.62 -5.44
C ILE A 48 7.41 15.99 -5.15
N ASP A 49 6.90 17.00 -5.82
CA ASP A 49 7.33 18.39 -5.65
C ASP A 49 6.13 19.32 -5.75
N LYS A 50 6.02 20.28 -4.84
CA LYS A 50 4.95 21.30 -4.83
C LYS A 50 3.54 20.70 -4.98
N LYS A 51 3.28 19.62 -4.27
CA LYS A 51 2.00 18.89 -4.31
C LYS A 51 1.66 18.31 -5.70
N GLN A 52 2.67 18.05 -6.51
CA GLN A 52 2.54 17.37 -7.80
C GLN A 52 3.43 16.14 -7.84
N VAL A 53 2.98 15.13 -8.56
CA VAL A 53 3.68 13.85 -8.69
C VAL A 53 4.03 13.63 -10.16
N ALA A 54 5.31 13.43 -10.44
CA ALA A 54 5.79 13.11 -11.78
C ALA A 54 6.49 11.76 -11.78
N VAL A 55 6.26 10.95 -12.82
CA VAL A 55 7.01 9.72 -13.04
C VAL A 55 8.39 10.06 -13.58
N THR A 56 9.44 9.51 -12.95
CA THR A 56 10.84 9.80 -13.29
C THR A 56 11.62 8.59 -13.78
N ALA A 57 11.11 7.37 -13.54
CA ALA A 57 11.78 6.14 -13.95
C ALA A 57 10.78 5.00 -14.13
N PRO A 58 11.12 3.94 -14.91
CA PRO A 58 10.26 2.77 -15.05
C PRO A 58 10.05 2.03 -13.72
N LEU A 59 8.91 1.35 -13.59
CA LEU A 59 8.62 0.54 -12.42
C LEU A 59 9.42 -0.78 -12.48
N PRO A 60 10.23 -1.10 -11.47
CA PRO A 60 10.97 -2.36 -11.44
C PRO A 60 10.05 -3.59 -11.44
N ALA A 61 10.55 -4.71 -11.94
CA ALA A 61 9.78 -5.95 -12.02
C ALA A 61 9.29 -6.44 -10.65
N GLU A 62 10.10 -6.26 -9.61
CA GLU A 62 9.77 -6.64 -8.23
C GLU A 62 8.74 -5.74 -7.55
N LYS A 63 8.38 -4.61 -8.19
CA LYS A 63 7.40 -3.64 -7.67
C LYS A 63 6.09 -3.62 -8.46
N GLN A 64 5.82 -4.66 -9.26
CA GLN A 64 4.64 -4.68 -10.14
C GLN A 64 3.30 -4.63 -9.39
N TYR A 65 3.27 -4.96 -8.10
CA TYR A 65 2.07 -4.79 -7.29
C TYR A 65 1.67 -3.30 -7.13
N LEU A 66 2.58 -2.36 -7.41
CA LEU A 66 2.28 -0.92 -7.44
C LEU A 66 1.87 -0.42 -8.83
N MET A 67 1.79 -1.29 -9.84
CA MET A 67 1.46 -0.89 -11.20
C MET A 67 0.15 -0.09 -11.30
N PRO A 68 -0.94 -0.41 -10.59
CA PRO A 68 -2.14 0.40 -10.68
C PRO A 68 -1.91 1.86 -10.29
N LEU A 69 -1.16 2.11 -9.22
CA LEU A 69 -0.82 3.45 -8.78
C LEU A 69 0.15 4.12 -9.75
N TYR A 70 1.19 3.41 -10.15
CA TYR A 70 2.17 3.90 -11.13
C TYR A 70 1.50 4.32 -12.44
N ALA A 71 0.62 3.48 -12.99
CA ALA A 71 -0.10 3.77 -14.22
C ALA A 71 -1.01 5.00 -14.10
N PHE A 72 -1.62 5.20 -12.92
CA PHE A 72 -2.42 6.40 -12.66
C PHE A 72 -1.56 7.67 -12.72
N LEU A 73 -0.33 7.58 -12.25
CA LEU A 73 0.61 8.71 -12.19
C LEU A 73 1.37 8.95 -13.51
N ASP A 74 1.45 7.92 -14.36
CA ASP A 74 2.21 7.98 -15.62
C ASP A 74 1.45 8.76 -16.70
N LYS A 75 1.51 10.08 -16.57
CA LYS A 75 0.84 11.04 -17.46
C LYS A 75 1.87 11.98 -18.06
N PRO A 76 1.55 12.60 -19.22
CA PRO A 76 2.46 13.56 -19.86
C PRO A 76 2.81 14.78 -18.98
N ARG A 77 1.92 15.13 -18.06
CA ARG A 77 2.14 16.24 -17.10
C ARG A 77 2.06 15.71 -15.68
N PRO A 78 2.78 16.34 -14.73
CA PRO A 78 2.67 15.95 -13.34
C PRO A 78 1.23 15.95 -12.84
N VAL A 79 0.87 14.94 -12.05
CA VAL A 79 -0.47 14.79 -11.49
C VAL A 79 -0.53 15.51 -10.14
N LYS A 80 -1.53 16.33 -9.93
CA LYS A 80 -1.72 17.02 -8.65
C LYS A 80 -2.08 16.00 -7.57
N MET A 81 -1.50 16.15 -6.39
CA MET A 81 -1.81 15.29 -5.24
C MET A 81 -3.31 15.24 -4.92
N GLU A 82 -3.98 16.38 -5.08
CA GLU A 82 -5.43 16.48 -4.93
C GLU A 82 -6.18 15.52 -5.84
N LYS A 83 -5.72 15.37 -7.09
CA LYS A 83 -6.32 14.42 -8.06
C LYS A 83 -6.11 12.97 -7.64
N VAL A 84 -4.95 12.66 -7.06
CA VAL A 84 -4.69 11.31 -6.53
C VAL A 84 -5.66 11.00 -5.40
N LEU A 85 -5.82 11.91 -4.45
CA LEU A 85 -6.72 11.73 -3.31
C LEU A 85 -8.18 11.66 -3.75
N GLU A 86 -8.61 12.50 -4.68
CA GLU A 86 -9.95 12.43 -5.24
C GLU A 86 -10.25 11.05 -5.84
N ALA A 87 -9.33 10.54 -6.66
CA ALA A 87 -9.51 9.26 -7.33
C ALA A 87 -9.50 8.07 -6.38
N TYR A 88 -8.61 8.07 -5.40
CA TYR A 88 -8.38 6.90 -4.54
C TYR A 88 -9.22 6.90 -3.27
N VAL A 89 -9.54 8.06 -2.72
CA VAL A 89 -10.15 8.16 -1.39
C VAL A 89 -11.56 8.75 -1.46
N TYR A 90 -11.74 9.81 -2.22
CA TYR A 90 -13.00 10.56 -2.26
C TYR A 90 -13.88 10.24 -3.47
N SER A 91 -13.55 9.19 -4.21
CA SER A 91 -14.35 8.73 -5.34
C SER A 91 -15.55 7.89 -4.88
N PHE A 92 -16.68 8.07 -5.55
CA PHE A 92 -17.88 7.27 -5.27
C PHE A 92 -17.73 5.80 -5.66
N THR A 93 -16.82 5.47 -6.57
CA THR A 93 -16.73 4.12 -7.14
C THR A 93 -15.73 3.22 -6.43
N ASP A 94 -14.84 3.74 -5.60
CA ASP A 94 -13.72 3.01 -4.95
C ASP A 94 -12.86 2.18 -5.91
N ARG A 95 -13.00 2.41 -7.21
CA ARG A 95 -12.40 1.58 -8.25
C ARG A 95 -10.87 1.52 -8.14
N TYR A 96 -10.24 2.70 -8.05
CA TYR A 96 -8.78 2.78 -8.02
C TYR A 96 -8.21 2.16 -6.74
N LEU A 97 -8.84 2.42 -5.61
CA LEU A 97 -8.41 1.84 -4.34
C LEU A 97 -8.54 0.31 -4.35
N LYS A 98 -9.65 -0.21 -4.85
CA LYS A 98 -9.88 -1.65 -4.96
C LYS A 98 -8.87 -2.31 -5.90
N GLU A 99 -8.54 -1.69 -7.01
CA GLU A 99 -7.52 -2.21 -7.94
C GLU A 99 -6.14 -2.27 -7.27
N LEU A 100 -5.76 -1.22 -6.55
CA LEU A 100 -4.50 -1.19 -5.81
C LEU A 100 -4.48 -2.26 -4.73
N MET A 101 -5.52 -2.36 -3.92
CA MET A 101 -5.63 -3.38 -2.87
C MET A 101 -5.57 -4.80 -3.44
N ALA A 102 -6.23 -5.04 -4.55
CA ALA A 102 -6.20 -6.35 -5.21
C ALA A 102 -4.80 -6.69 -5.71
N SER A 103 -4.09 -5.72 -6.26
CA SER A 103 -2.71 -5.90 -6.76
C SER A 103 -1.75 -6.22 -5.62
N ILE A 104 -1.83 -5.48 -4.52
CA ILE A 104 -1.02 -5.73 -3.31
C ILE A 104 -1.38 -7.10 -2.73
N GLY A 105 -2.66 -7.41 -2.60
CA GLY A 105 -3.15 -8.67 -2.04
C GLY A 105 -2.69 -9.88 -2.84
N LYS A 106 -2.73 -9.82 -4.17
CA LYS A 106 -2.25 -10.90 -5.04
C LYS A 106 -0.75 -11.17 -4.83
N GLU A 107 0.05 -10.13 -4.70
CA GLU A 107 1.47 -10.28 -4.42
C GLU A 107 1.69 -10.93 -3.06
N LEU A 108 0.96 -10.53 -2.04
CA LEU A 108 1.05 -11.14 -0.71
C LEU A 108 0.64 -12.62 -0.73
N VAL A 109 -0.36 -13.00 -1.52
CA VAL A 109 -0.73 -14.41 -1.71
C VAL A 109 0.43 -15.18 -2.36
N ALA A 110 1.05 -14.61 -3.40
CA ALA A 110 2.22 -15.21 -4.05
C ALA A 110 3.41 -15.38 -3.09
N MET A 111 3.54 -14.51 -2.11
CA MET A 111 4.58 -14.58 -1.07
C MET A 111 4.19 -15.53 0.09
N GLY A 112 2.98 -16.07 0.11
CA GLY A 112 2.49 -16.89 1.21
C GLY A 112 2.07 -16.10 2.45
N LEU A 113 1.87 -14.79 2.32
CA LEU A 113 1.58 -13.89 3.44
C LEU A 113 0.10 -13.49 3.54
N ALA A 114 -0.72 -13.89 2.59
CA ALA A 114 -2.15 -13.67 2.60
C ALA A 114 -2.89 -14.83 1.93
N ARG A 115 -4.17 -14.94 2.22
CA ARG A 115 -5.08 -15.86 1.53
C ARG A 115 -6.18 -15.08 0.84
N GLN A 116 -6.63 -15.60 -0.29
CA GLN A 116 -7.77 -15.05 -1.00
C GLN A 116 -9.05 -15.50 -0.30
N ALA A 117 -9.94 -14.57 -0.01
CA ALA A 117 -11.24 -14.83 0.56
C ALA A 117 -12.33 -14.49 -0.47
N ALA A 118 -13.28 -15.40 -0.66
CA ALA A 118 -14.43 -15.15 -1.53
C ALA A 118 -15.28 -14.04 -0.88
N GLY A 119 -15.61 -13.02 -1.66
CA GLY A 119 -16.60 -12.04 -1.26
C GLY A 119 -17.99 -12.70 -1.23
N GLY A 120 -18.91 -12.15 -0.43
CA GLY A 120 -20.27 -12.67 -0.33
C GLY A 120 -21.03 -12.71 -1.67
N VAL A 121 -22.35 -12.65 -1.62
CA VAL A 121 -23.26 -12.79 -2.78
C VAL A 121 -22.90 -11.92 -3.98
N PHE A 122 -22.17 -10.84 -3.80
CA PHE A 122 -21.74 -9.90 -4.86
C PHE A 122 -20.29 -10.07 -5.32
N GLY A 123 -19.63 -11.14 -4.93
CA GLY A 123 -18.40 -11.62 -5.57
C GLY A 123 -17.14 -10.78 -5.44
N THR A 124 -17.06 -9.84 -4.50
CA THR A 124 -15.84 -9.07 -4.29
C THR A 124 -14.80 -9.92 -3.56
N VAL A 125 -13.71 -10.22 -4.25
CA VAL A 125 -12.60 -10.95 -3.65
C VAL A 125 -11.83 -10.03 -2.71
N SER A 126 -11.49 -10.52 -1.53
CA SER A 126 -10.60 -9.83 -0.60
C SER A 126 -9.39 -10.69 -0.27
N TYR A 127 -8.37 -10.09 0.32
CA TYR A 127 -7.10 -10.73 0.64
C TYR A 127 -6.83 -10.56 2.13
N VAL A 128 -6.82 -11.68 2.84
CA VAL A 128 -6.70 -11.70 4.30
C VAL A 128 -5.26 -12.07 4.66
N PRO A 129 -4.51 -11.18 5.34
CA PRO A 129 -3.17 -11.52 5.80
C PRO A 129 -3.18 -12.73 6.73
N THR A 130 -2.13 -13.55 6.65
CA THR A 130 -1.96 -14.67 7.58
C THR A 130 -1.62 -14.14 8.97
N THR A 131 -1.91 -14.94 10.00
CA THR A 131 -1.53 -14.60 11.38
C THR A 131 -0.03 -14.40 11.49
N GLU A 132 0.75 -15.21 10.79
CA GLU A 132 2.22 -15.11 10.75
C GLU A 132 2.68 -13.77 10.17
N ALA A 133 2.03 -13.32 9.08
CA ALA A 133 2.36 -12.02 8.48
C ALA A 133 2.06 -10.87 9.43
N ILE A 134 0.92 -10.91 10.12
CA ILE A 134 0.52 -9.90 11.11
C ILE A 134 1.53 -9.86 12.25
N HIS A 135 1.88 -11.01 12.80
CA HIS A 135 2.87 -11.10 13.88
C HIS A 135 4.25 -10.62 13.42
N GLY A 136 4.64 -10.96 12.18
CA GLY A 136 5.92 -10.53 11.62
C GLY A 136 6.04 -9.00 11.56
N VAL A 137 5.01 -8.31 11.10
CA VAL A 137 5.00 -6.84 11.05
C VAL A 137 4.98 -6.27 12.47
N THR A 138 4.15 -6.80 13.35
CA THR A 138 4.04 -6.32 14.74
C THR A 138 5.37 -6.48 15.49
N ASP A 139 6.00 -7.64 15.35
CA ASP A 139 7.27 -7.92 16.03
C ASP A 139 8.40 -7.04 15.50
N MET A 140 8.42 -6.79 14.19
CA MET A 140 9.41 -5.92 13.56
C MET A 140 9.27 -4.48 14.05
N VAL A 141 8.06 -3.93 14.08
CA VAL A 141 7.80 -2.59 14.60
C VAL A 141 8.18 -2.50 16.07
N ARG A 142 7.82 -3.52 16.86
CA ARG A 142 8.17 -3.57 18.28
C ARG A 142 9.68 -3.60 18.49
N ALA A 143 10.40 -4.42 17.75
CA ALA A 143 11.85 -4.51 17.86
C ALA A 143 12.53 -3.17 17.55
N GLU A 144 12.09 -2.52 16.46
CA GLU A 144 12.66 -1.22 16.08
C GLU A 144 12.36 -0.10 17.07
N LEU A 145 11.17 -0.13 17.70
CA LEU A 145 10.75 0.93 18.62
C LEU A 145 11.21 0.73 20.06
N LEU A 146 11.37 -0.53 20.51
CA LEU A 146 11.67 -0.84 21.92
C LEU A 146 13.13 -1.23 22.15
N GLU A 147 13.87 -1.62 21.13
CA GLU A 147 15.30 -1.89 21.24
C GLU A 147 16.08 -0.63 20.87
N ASP A 148 17.26 -0.45 21.47
CA ASP A 148 18.15 0.71 21.22
C ASP A 148 18.82 0.60 19.84
N GLY A 149 18.04 0.31 18.80
CA GLY A 149 18.50 0.20 17.44
C GLY A 149 18.16 1.44 16.61
N GLU A 150 18.86 1.62 15.49
CA GLU A 150 18.47 2.64 14.51
C GLU A 150 17.14 2.25 13.89
N VAL A 151 16.18 3.18 13.93
CA VAL A 151 14.88 3.01 13.26
C VAL A 151 15.12 3.16 11.76
N THR A 152 14.78 2.12 11.00
CA THR A 152 14.90 2.16 9.54
C THR A 152 13.93 3.18 8.94
N GLU A 153 14.25 3.66 7.75
CA GLU A 153 13.39 4.60 7.03
C GLU A 153 11.99 4.02 6.79
N ASP A 154 11.90 2.74 6.45
CA ASP A 154 10.63 2.04 6.25
C ASP A 154 9.79 2.01 7.52
N ILE A 155 10.39 1.66 8.67
CA ILE A 155 9.69 1.60 9.95
C ILE A 155 9.27 3.01 10.39
N ALA A 156 10.15 4.00 10.22
CA ALA A 156 9.81 5.38 10.54
C ALA A 156 8.61 5.86 9.71
N ALA A 157 8.59 5.55 8.41
CA ALA A 157 7.48 5.90 7.53
C ALA A 157 6.19 5.18 7.93
N LEU A 158 6.28 3.88 8.29
CA LEU A 158 5.14 3.09 8.70
C LEU A 158 4.50 3.62 10.00
N VAL A 159 5.31 4.04 10.95
CA VAL A 159 4.84 4.59 12.24
C VAL A 159 4.19 5.97 12.06
N ILE A 160 4.72 6.78 11.15
CA ILE A 160 4.18 8.13 10.86
C ILE A 160 2.83 8.03 10.14
N LEU A 161 2.63 7.01 9.31
CA LEU A 161 1.36 6.76 8.63
C LEU A 161 0.26 6.32 9.61
#